data_ff6cb8fc65d1aebc258431ef5801a569
#
_entry.id   ff6cb8fc65d1aebc258431ef5801a569
#
_cell.length_a   1.000
_cell.length_b   1.000
_cell.length_c   1.000
_cell.angle_alpha   90.00
_cell.angle_beta   90.00
_cell.angle_gamma   90.00
#
_symmetry.space_group_name_H-M   'P 1'
#
loop_
_entity.id
_entity.type
_entity.pdbx_description
1 polymer ?
#
loop_
_entity_poly.entity_id
_entity_poly.type
_entity_poly.pdbx_seq_one_letter_code
_entity_poly.pdbx_strand_id
1 'polypeptide(L)'
;MSEKIKMLELASNKAANDSGFIAYLMKKYLEVENISEREILLALHCSVEDYYKLNLCRVPDINSNDFVTRLNNISQYTNSSPTELNKIIKRANSILRLSGNDVEQYNYLMAARDKQNKDKK
;
A
#
# COMPACT_ATOMS: atom_id res chain seq x y z
N MET A 1 -24.66 -7.19 -5.55
CA MET A 1 -23.70 -6.83 -4.52
C MET A 1 -24.42 -6.25 -3.32
N SER A 2 -24.00 -6.59 -2.13
CA SER A 2 -24.69 -6.14 -0.92
C SER A 2 -24.45 -4.67 -0.65
N GLU A 3 -25.39 -4.03 0.05
CA GLU A 3 -25.23 -2.64 0.45
C GLU A 3 -24.03 -2.45 1.36
N LYS A 4 -23.73 -3.47 2.19
CA LYS A 4 -22.58 -3.45 3.08
C LYS A 4 -21.28 -3.27 2.29
N ILE A 5 -21.11 -4.01 1.21
CA ILE A 5 -19.91 -3.91 0.37
C ILE A 5 -19.83 -2.55 -0.30
N LYS A 6 -20.94 -2.03 -0.79
CA LYS A 6 -20.99 -0.68 -1.38
C LYS A 6 -20.60 0.38 -0.37
N MET A 7 -21.07 0.28 0.85
CA MET A 7 -20.73 1.25 1.90
C MET A 7 -19.24 1.17 2.25
N LEU A 8 -18.71 -0.06 2.31
CA LEU A 8 -17.28 -0.25 2.55
C LEU A 8 -16.44 0.33 1.41
N GLU A 9 -16.89 0.15 0.18
CA GLU A 9 -16.20 0.72 -0.97
C GLU A 9 -16.15 2.24 -0.91
N LEU A 10 -17.29 2.86 -0.61
CA LEU A 10 -17.36 4.33 -0.48
C LEU A 10 -16.45 4.83 0.64
N ALA A 11 -16.47 4.14 1.77
CA ALA A 11 -15.61 4.52 2.90
C ALA A 11 -14.13 4.35 2.53
N SER A 12 -13.80 3.26 1.83
CA SER A 12 -12.45 3.01 1.35
C SER A 12 -11.97 4.12 0.40
N ASN A 13 -12.82 4.53 -0.53
CA ASN A 13 -12.49 5.60 -1.47
C ASN A 13 -12.26 6.93 -0.75
N LYS A 14 -13.02 7.19 0.29
CA LYS A 14 -12.86 8.38 1.11
C LYS A 14 -11.56 8.34 1.90
N ALA A 15 -11.26 7.18 2.48
CA ALA A 15 -10.04 6.97 3.26
C ALA A 15 -8.79 7.09 2.40
N ALA A 16 -8.90 6.86 1.10
CA ALA A 16 -7.76 7.00 0.18
C ALA A 16 -7.24 8.44 0.10
N ASN A 17 -7.98 9.40 0.61
CA ASN A 17 -7.55 10.80 0.68
C ASN A 17 -6.82 11.15 1.97
N ASP A 18 -6.68 10.19 2.89
CA ASP A 18 -6.03 10.38 4.19
C ASP A 18 -4.85 9.44 4.31
N SER A 19 -3.65 10.02 4.41
CA SER A 19 -2.40 9.25 4.46
C SER A 19 -2.26 8.33 5.67
N GLY A 20 -3.13 8.48 6.66
CA GLY A 20 -3.13 7.60 7.84
C GLY A 20 -3.78 6.25 7.61
N PHE A 21 -4.46 6.06 6.49
CA PHE A 21 -5.17 4.81 6.17
C PHE A 21 -4.43 4.01 5.11
N ILE A 22 -4.57 2.69 5.20
CA ILE A 22 -3.97 1.78 4.21
C ILE A 22 -4.50 2.08 2.81
N ALA A 23 -5.75 2.54 2.69
CA ALA A 23 -6.34 2.91 1.39
C ALA A 23 -5.45 3.89 0.62
N TYR A 24 -4.84 4.85 1.30
CA TYR A 24 -3.95 5.82 0.66
C TYR A 24 -2.69 5.13 0.11
N LEU A 25 -2.08 4.28 0.93
CA LEU A 25 -0.90 3.51 0.50
C LEU A 25 -1.24 2.57 -0.66
N MET A 26 -2.38 1.92 -0.56
CA MET A 26 -2.82 0.96 -1.57
C MET A 26 -3.02 1.63 -2.92
N LYS A 27 -3.66 2.80 -2.91
CA LYS A 27 -3.88 3.57 -4.13
C LYS A 27 -2.56 3.90 -4.82
N LYS A 28 -1.58 4.37 -4.05
CA LYS A 28 -0.26 4.72 -4.60
C LYS A 28 0.47 3.48 -5.11
N TYR A 29 0.39 2.39 -4.36
CA TYR A 29 1.02 1.14 -4.75
C TYR A 29 0.47 0.63 -6.09
N LEU A 30 -0.85 0.61 -6.24
CA LEU A 30 -1.49 0.15 -7.46
C LEU A 30 -1.12 1.03 -8.66
N GLU A 31 -1.08 2.35 -8.45
CA GLU A 31 -0.71 3.29 -9.51
C GLU A 31 0.72 3.09 -9.99
N VAL A 32 1.67 3.03 -9.05
CA VAL A 32 3.09 2.95 -9.39
C VAL A 32 3.46 1.58 -9.96
N GLU A 33 2.91 0.52 -9.38
CA GLU A 33 3.19 -0.84 -9.86
C GLU A 33 2.33 -1.21 -11.07
N ASN A 34 1.38 -0.35 -11.42
CA ASN A 34 0.49 -0.55 -12.58
C ASN A 34 -0.24 -1.88 -12.52
N ILE A 35 -0.82 -2.17 -11.36
CA ILE A 35 -1.61 -3.39 -11.17
C ILE A 35 -3.04 -3.02 -10.78
N SER A 36 -3.98 -3.92 -11.09
CA SER A 36 -5.40 -3.71 -10.81
C SER A 36 -5.76 -4.18 -9.40
N GLU A 37 -6.93 -3.74 -8.93
CA GLU A 37 -7.46 -4.23 -7.65
C GLU A 37 -7.67 -5.74 -7.69
N ARG A 38 -8.09 -6.28 -8.83
CA ARG A 38 -8.27 -7.70 -8.99
C ARG A 38 -6.97 -8.47 -8.76
N GLU A 39 -5.88 -7.97 -9.29
CA GLU A 39 -4.57 -8.59 -9.12
C GLU A 39 -4.12 -8.56 -7.67
N ILE A 40 -4.38 -7.44 -6.97
CA ILE A 40 -3.98 -7.32 -5.57
C ILE A 40 -4.84 -8.22 -4.66
N LEU A 41 -6.11 -8.41 -5.01
CA LEU A 41 -6.97 -9.34 -4.27
C LEU A 41 -6.43 -10.77 -4.37
N LEU A 42 -5.97 -11.16 -5.55
CA LEU A 42 -5.38 -12.47 -5.74
C LEU A 42 -4.09 -12.63 -4.95
N ALA A 43 -3.25 -11.61 -4.96
CA ALA A 43 -1.98 -11.64 -4.22
C ALA A 43 -2.21 -11.74 -2.72
N LEU A 44 -3.18 -11.00 -2.20
CA LEU A 44 -3.50 -10.98 -0.77
C LEU A 44 -4.33 -12.19 -0.33
N HIS A 45 -4.92 -12.91 -1.27
CA HIS A 45 -5.81 -14.04 -0.99
C HIS A 45 -7.02 -13.64 -0.15
N CYS A 46 -7.54 -12.44 -0.36
CA CYS A 46 -8.68 -11.94 0.41
C CYS A 46 -9.87 -11.63 -0.49
N SER A 47 -11.05 -11.54 0.11
CA SER A 47 -12.28 -11.18 -0.59
C SER A 47 -12.34 -9.67 -0.82
N VAL A 48 -13.27 -9.24 -1.68
CA VAL A 48 -13.51 -7.81 -1.92
C VAL A 48 -13.91 -7.12 -0.61
N GLU A 49 -14.78 -7.74 0.18
CA GLU A 49 -15.19 -7.17 1.46
C GLU A 49 -13.99 -6.99 2.38
N ASP A 50 -13.16 -8.00 2.51
CA ASP A 50 -11.97 -7.94 3.37
C ASP A 50 -10.96 -6.92 2.87
N TYR A 51 -10.85 -6.76 1.55
CA TYR A 51 -9.97 -5.76 0.96
C TYR A 51 -10.38 -4.35 1.36
N TYR A 52 -11.69 -4.06 1.32
CA TYR A 52 -12.18 -2.74 1.75
C TYR A 52 -11.98 -2.52 3.24
N LYS A 53 -12.15 -3.58 4.04
CA LYS A 53 -11.86 -3.50 5.48
C LYS A 53 -10.38 -3.20 5.72
N LEU A 54 -9.51 -3.82 4.93
CA LEU A 54 -8.06 -3.58 4.99
C LEU A 54 -7.77 -2.10 4.71
N ASN A 55 -8.38 -1.56 3.69
CA ASN A 55 -8.19 -0.16 3.32
C ASN A 55 -8.62 0.82 4.41
N LEU A 56 -9.53 0.41 5.27
CA LEU A 56 -10.01 1.24 6.38
C LEU A 56 -9.16 1.10 7.64
N CYS A 57 -8.15 0.24 7.63
CA CYS A 57 -7.23 0.11 8.75
C CYS A 57 -6.20 1.22 8.72
N ARG A 58 -5.71 1.60 9.90
CA ARG A 58 -4.62 2.55 10.03
C ARG A 58 -3.31 1.90 9.62
N VAL A 59 -2.45 2.70 8.98
CA VAL A 59 -1.12 2.21 8.58
C VAL A 59 -0.26 2.00 9.81
N PRO A 60 0.27 0.79 10.04
CA PRO A 60 1.20 0.59 11.15
C PRO A 60 2.54 1.23 10.83
N ASP A 61 3.19 1.75 11.87
CA ASP A 61 4.50 2.40 11.74
C ASP A 61 5.58 1.35 11.53
N ILE A 62 6.21 1.35 10.35
CA ILE A 62 7.22 0.35 10.01
C ILE A 62 8.47 0.46 10.87
N ASN A 63 8.68 1.59 11.54
CA ASN A 63 9.82 1.79 12.42
C ASN A 63 9.51 1.47 13.88
N SER A 64 8.26 1.11 14.18
CA SER A 64 7.84 0.78 15.53
C SER A 64 8.20 -0.67 15.88
N ASN A 65 8.49 -0.92 17.15
CA ASN A 65 8.78 -2.26 17.63
C ASN A 65 7.58 -3.21 17.49
N ASP A 66 6.37 -2.66 17.44
CA ASP A 66 5.15 -3.46 17.35
C ASP A 66 4.61 -3.56 15.92
N PHE A 67 5.42 -3.18 14.93
CA PHE A 67 4.97 -3.21 13.52
C PHE A 67 4.49 -4.60 13.11
N VAL A 68 5.29 -5.64 13.39
CA VAL A 68 4.94 -7.01 13.00
C VAL A 68 3.68 -7.48 13.69
N THR A 69 3.54 -7.16 14.97
CA THR A 69 2.34 -7.53 15.73
C THR A 69 1.10 -6.86 15.15
N ARG A 70 1.17 -5.57 14.87
CA ARG A 70 0.06 -4.83 14.28
C ARG A 70 -0.28 -5.34 12.89
N LEU A 71 0.74 -5.62 12.10
CA LEU A 71 0.56 -6.16 10.75
C LEU A 71 -0.17 -7.49 10.79
N ASN A 72 0.24 -8.38 11.69
CA ASN A 72 -0.38 -9.68 11.85
C ASN A 72 -1.84 -9.56 12.30
N ASN A 73 -2.12 -8.60 13.19
CA ASN A 73 -3.50 -8.36 13.64
C ASN A 73 -4.37 -7.89 12.49
N ILE A 74 -3.86 -7.00 11.66
CA ILE A 74 -4.59 -6.52 10.48
C ILE A 74 -4.82 -7.67 9.51
N SER A 75 -3.80 -8.48 9.28
CA SER A 75 -3.88 -9.64 8.39
C SER A 75 -4.94 -10.62 8.85
N GLN A 76 -5.00 -10.92 10.15
CA GLN A 76 -6.01 -11.80 10.70
C GLN A 76 -7.41 -11.22 10.59
N TYR A 77 -7.55 -9.93 10.86
CA TYR A 77 -8.85 -9.25 10.78
C TYR A 77 -9.40 -9.27 9.35
N THR A 78 -8.55 -9.15 8.36
CA THR A 78 -8.94 -9.05 6.95
C THR A 78 -8.73 -10.34 6.16
N ASN A 79 -8.31 -11.40 6.82
CA ASN A 79 -8.04 -12.69 6.16
C ASN A 79 -7.10 -12.55 4.97
N SER A 80 -6.12 -11.65 5.07
CA SER A 80 -5.15 -11.41 4.01
C SER A 80 -3.80 -12.04 4.35
N SER A 81 -2.97 -12.24 3.32
CA SER A 81 -1.63 -12.79 3.51
C SER A 81 -0.73 -11.80 4.23
N PRO A 82 -0.18 -12.14 5.41
CA PRO A 82 0.70 -11.21 6.12
C PRO A 82 2.00 -10.94 5.36
N THR A 83 2.52 -11.91 4.65
CA THR A 83 3.73 -11.74 3.84
C THR A 83 3.53 -10.73 2.73
N GLU A 84 2.44 -10.87 1.98
CA GLU A 84 2.12 -9.94 0.91
C GLU A 84 1.77 -8.55 1.44
N LEU A 85 1.03 -8.49 2.54
CA LEU A 85 0.66 -7.22 3.16
C LEU A 85 1.91 -6.46 3.63
N ASN A 86 2.85 -7.16 4.25
CA ASN A 86 4.12 -6.58 4.68
C ASN A 86 4.87 -5.98 3.49
N LYS A 87 4.96 -6.72 2.40
CA LYS A 87 5.64 -6.31 1.18
C LYS A 87 4.99 -5.06 0.60
N ILE A 88 3.67 -5.05 0.52
CA ILE A 88 2.92 -3.92 -0.04
C ILE A 88 3.10 -2.67 0.80
N ILE A 89 2.96 -2.78 2.12
CA ILE A 89 3.07 -1.64 3.02
C ILE A 89 4.47 -1.03 2.95
N LYS A 90 5.50 -1.86 2.99
CA LYS A 90 6.88 -1.37 2.93
C LYS A 90 7.19 -0.73 1.58
N ARG A 91 6.74 -1.35 0.50
CA ARG A 91 6.96 -0.82 -0.84
C ARG A 91 6.23 0.51 -1.03
N ALA A 92 4.95 0.56 -0.64
CA ALA A 92 4.15 1.77 -0.75
C ALA A 92 4.73 2.90 0.10
N ASN A 93 5.19 2.57 1.31
CA ASN A 93 5.80 3.57 2.18
C ASN A 93 7.07 4.15 1.55
N SER A 94 7.89 3.32 0.93
CA SER A 94 9.09 3.78 0.23
C SER A 94 8.74 4.72 -0.92
N ILE A 95 7.71 4.35 -1.70
CA ILE A 95 7.24 5.18 -2.82
C ILE A 95 6.80 6.55 -2.31
N LEU A 96 6.03 6.59 -1.23
CA LEU A 96 5.50 7.83 -0.68
C LEU A 96 6.60 8.71 -0.08
N ARG A 97 7.60 8.10 0.55
CA ARG A 97 8.71 8.85 1.12
C ARG A 97 9.49 9.57 0.03
N LEU A 98 9.71 8.91 -1.10
CA LEU A 98 10.46 9.50 -2.21
C LEU A 98 9.65 10.58 -2.92
N SER A 99 8.37 10.35 -3.16
CA SER A 99 7.53 11.28 -3.92
C SER A 99 6.89 12.35 -3.07
N GLY A 100 6.66 12.08 -1.78
CA GLY A 100 5.95 12.99 -0.88
C GLY A 100 6.83 14.07 -0.27
N ASN A 101 8.13 13.79 -0.11
CA ASN A 101 9.03 14.72 0.53
C ASN A 101 9.61 15.73 -0.44
N ASP A 102 9.94 15.29 -1.67
CA ASP A 102 10.60 16.17 -2.62
C ASP A 102 10.62 15.49 -4.00
N VAL A 103 9.82 16.00 -4.91
CA VAL A 103 9.79 15.49 -6.28
C VAL A 103 11.14 15.65 -6.95
N GLU A 104 11.83 16.76 -6.70
CA GLU A 104 13.15 16.99 -7.25
C GLU A 104 14.17 15.97 -6.75
N GLN A 105 14.11 15.65 -5.47
CA GLN A 105 14.99 14.63 -4.89
C GLN A 105 14.71 13.26 -5.49
N TYR A 106 13.46 12.93 -5.69
CA TYR A 106 13.08 11.68 -6.33
C TYR A 106 13.65 11.60 -7.75
N ASN A 107 13.47 12.67 -8.53
CA ASN A 107 13.98 12.74 -9.89
C ASN A 107 15.51 12.67 -9.93
N TYR A 108 16.15 13.32 -8.97
CA TYR A 108 17.61 13.28 -8.86
C TYR A 108 18.10 11.85 -8.60
N LEU A 109 17.47 11.14 -7.69
CA LEU A 109 17.85 9.77 -7.37
C LEU A 109 17.68 8.84 -8.57
N MET A 110 16.60 9.03 -9.31
CA MET A 110 16.35 8.22 -10.51
C MET A 110 17.37 8.51 -11.59
N ALA A 111 17.72 9.78 -11.78
CA ALA A 111 18.73 10.17 -12.76
C ALA A 111 20.10 9.62 -12.39
N ALA A 112 20.46 9.68 -11.11
CA ALA A 112 21.74 9.15 -10.63
C ALA A 112 21.82 7.63 -10.84
N ARG A 113 20.71 6.94 -10.61
CA ARG A 113 20.63 5.50 -10.82
C ARG A 113 20.84 5.13 -12.29
N ASP A 114 20.21 5.86 -13.20
CA ASP A 114 20.38 5.64 -14.63
C ASP A 114 21.83 5.90 -15.07
N LYS A 115 22.41 6.94 -14.54
CA LYS A 115 23.80 7.30 -14.83
C LYS A 115 24.78 6.22 -14.38
N GLN A 116 24.53 5.66 -13.18
CA GLN A 116 25.35 4.57 -12.67
C GLN A 116 25.25 3.33 -13.55
N ASN A 117 24.06 3.03 -14.04
CA ASN A 117 23.86 1.90 -14.93
C ASN A 117 24.61 2.06 -16.24
N LYS A 118 24.68 3.28 -16.76
CA LYS A 118 25.43 3.59 -17.98
C LYS A 118 26.92 3.45 -17.75
N ASP A 119 27.40 3.86 -16.60
CA ASP A 119 28.82 3.81 -16.26
C ASP A 119 29.34 2.39 -16.13
N LYS A 120 28.46 1.44 -15.86
CA LYS A 120 28.81 0.04 -15.71
C LYS A 120 28.96 -0.69 -17.05
N LYS A 121 28.64 -0.05 -18.12
CA LYS A 121 28.84 -0.61 -19.45
C LYS A 121 30.28 -0.32 -19.94
#